data_3069f587c03a10535cb5ed41ce6b8cfb
#
_entry.id   3069f587c03a10535cb5ed41ce6b8cfb
#
_cell.length_a   1.000
_cell.length_b   1.000
_cell.length_c   1.000
_cell.angle_alpha   90.00
_cell.angle_beta   90.00
_cell.angle_gamma   90.00
#
_symmetry.space_group_name_H-M   'P 1'
#
loop_
_entity.id
_entity.type
_entity.pdbx_description
1 polymer ?
#
loop_
_entity_poly.entity_id
_entity_poly.type
_entity_poly.pdbx_seq_one_letter_code
_entity_poly.pdbx_strand_id
1 'polypeptide(L)'
;MESFFSRRLNIVNIEREPPGHRSPHRGVIADLKTLGFLAARGKAGLTLVDAHRLAEAWAVSYPLRLRPNLVVGRFQAPAPDWLKAADLSLCGAQWSSEVAAVLLTQEYGPATATLYASGDPKAVVGRFRLKADPEGSVELLKAFWDPSGLDLPDPRTVPPLLAYADLLNLGDPRAAVAAGWLDERYLAPPSFPP
;
A
#
# COMPACT_ATOMS: atom_id res chain seq x y z
N MET A 1 5.17 -21.74 0.89
CA MET A 1 5.43 -20.29 0.80
C MET A 1 4.51 -19.64 1.80
N GLU A 2 5.03 -19.29 3.00
CA GLU A 2 4.22 -18.63 4.02
C GLU A 2 3.84 -17.24 3.53
N SER A 3 2.55 -16.90 3.64
CA SER A 3 1.95 -15.63 3.25
C SER A 3 2.78 -14.45 3.78
N PHE A 4 3.00 -13.43 2.95
CA PHE A 4 3.69 -12.18 3.23
C PHE A 4 3.23 -11.50 4.54
N PHE A 5 1.95 -11.68 4.90
CA PHE A 5 1.36 -11.19 6.14
C PHE A 5 1.76 -11.98 7.39
N SER A 6 2.10 -13.26 7.26
CA SER A 6 2.37 -14.13 8.42
C SER A 6 3.76 -13.89 9.04
N ARG A 7 4.72 -13.31 8.30
CA ARG A 7 6.13 -13.26 8.75
C ARG A 7 6.53 -12.06 9.60
N ARG A 8 5.79 -10.93 9.67
CA ARG A 8 6.32 -9.71 10.31
C ARG A 8 5.38 -8.83 11.14
N LEU A 9 4.17 -9.21 11.43
CA LEU A 9 3.48 -8.57 12.56
C LEU A 9 3.96 -9.22 13.86
N ASN A 10 5.21 -8.92 14.25
CA ASN A 10 5.75 -9.31 15.56
C ASN A 10 5.16 -8.35 16.61
N ILE A 11 3.88 -8.51 16.90
CA ILE A 11 3.09 -7.71 17.87
C ILE A 11 3.62 -7.92 19.30
N VAL A 12 4.53 -8.87 19.51
CA VAL A 12 5.14 -9.21 20.81
C VAL A 12 5.87 -8.03 21.46
N ASN A 13 6.37 -7.07 20.70
CA ASN A 13 7.10 -5.92 21.26
C ASN A 13 6.22 -4.76 21.74
N ILE A 14 4.91 -4.74 21.40
CA ILE A 14 4.03 -3.62 21.76
C ILE A 14 3.57 -3.69 23.23
N GLU A 15 3.56 -4.87 23.85
CA GLU A 15 3.15 -5.05 25.25
C GLU A 15 4.26 -4.78 26.29
N ARG A 16 5.52 -4.56 25.86
CA ARG A 16 6.67 -4.36 26.76
C ARG A 16 7.01 -2.89 27.07
N GLU A 17 6.14 -1.94 26.71
CA GLU A 17 6.35 -0.56 27.12
C GLU A 17 6.07 -0.35 28.61
N PRO A 18 6.89 0.46 29.32
CA PRO A 18 6.74 0.72 30.74
C PRO A 18 5.39 1.40 31.06
N PRO A 19 4.80 1.12 32.25
CA PRO A 19 3.55 1.71 32.66
C PRO A 19 3.69 3.24 32.78
N GLY A 20 2.89 3.99 32.01
CA GLY A 20 2.85 5.46 32.07
C GLY A 20 2.89 6.18 30.71
N HIS A 21 3.37 5.56 29.64
CA HIS A 21 3.30 6.13 28.29
C HIS A 21 1.95 5.76 27.63
N ARG A 22 1.17 6.76 27.26
CA ARG A 22 0.00 6.57 26.36
C ARG A 22 0.54 6.41 24.94
N SER A 23 0.97 5.21 24.60
CA SER A 23 1.32 4.88 23.22
C SER A 23 0.07 4.98 22.35
N PRO A 24 0.10 5.69 21.22
CA PRO A 24 -1.02 5.75 20.28
C PRO A 24 -1.45 4.37 19.79
N HIS A 25 -0.57 3.38 19.87
CA HIS A 25 -0.83 1.99 19.48
C HIS A 25 -1.83 1.26 20.38
N ARG A 26 -1.99 1.64 21.66
CA ARG A 26 -2.92 0.96 22.58
C ARG A 26 -4.38 1.12 22.15
N GLY A 27 -4.77 2.30 21.67
CA GLY A 27 -6.11 2.54 21.13
C GLY A 27 -6.40 1.65 19.93
N VAL A 28 -5.48 1.65 18.97
CA VAL A 28 -5.61 0.82 17.75
C VAL A 28 -5.72 -0.68 18.08
N ILE A 29 -4.92 -1.18 19.01
CA ILE A 29 -4.98 -2.59 19.45
C ILE A 29 -6.32 -2.91 20.11
N ALA A 30 -6.84 -2.01 20.96
CA ALA A 30 -8.13 -2.20 21.61
C ALA A 30 -9.26 -2.23 20.57
N ASP A 31 -9.24 -1.33 19.59
CA ASP A 31 -10.21 -1.30 18.50
C ASP A 31 -10.16 -2.56 17.64
N LEU A 32 -8.96 -3.03 17.26
CA LEU A 32 -8.78 -4.26 16.50
C LEU A 32 -9.24 -5.51 17.27
N LYS A 33 -9.08 -5.54 18.60
CA LYS A 33 -9.64 -6.61 19.46
C LYS A 33 -11.17 -6.54 19.48
N THR A 34 -11.73 -5.36 19.66
CA THR A 34 -13.20 -5.15 19.70
C THR A 34 -13.85 -5.55 18.39
N LEU A 35 -13.18 -5.26 17.26
CA LEU A 35 -13.62 -5.63 15.91
C LEU A 35 -13.36 -7.10 15.56
N GLY A 36 -12.70 -7.86 16.45
CA GLY A 36 -12.43 -9.28 16.26
C GLY A 36 -11.27 -9.60 15.30
N PHE A 37 -10.44 -8.61 14.95
CA PHE A 37 -9.25 -8.84 14.13
C PHE A 37 -8.04 -9.36 14.92
N LEU A 38 -8.00 -9.09 16.23
CA LEU A 38 -6.96 -9.58 17.14
C LEU A 38 -7.56 -10.42 18.25
N ALA A 39 -6.94 -11.56 18.54
CA ALA A 39 -7.27 -12.43 19.68
C ALA A 39 -6.05 -12.66 20.57
N ALA A 40 -6.28 -12.90 21.88
CA ALA A 40 -5.25 -13.27 22.82
C ALA A 40 -4.81 -14.72 22.58
N ARG A 41 -3.49 -14.97 22.52
CA ARG A 41 -2.89 -16.30 22.38
C ARG A 41 -2.13 -16.70 23.66
N GLY A 42 -2.76 -16.58 24.82
CA GLY A 42 -2.17 -16.91 26.10
C GLY A 42 -0.87 -16.13 26.37
N LYS A 43 0.19 -16.81 26.79
CA LYS A 43 1.50 -16.20 27.05
C LYS A 43 2.23 -15.72 25.77
N ALA A 44 1.77 -16.08 24.59
CA ALA A 44 2.36 -15.69 23.31
C ALA A 44 1.88 -14.32 22.81
N GLY A 45 1.03 -13.60 23.57
CA GLY A 45 0.58 -12.25 23.24
C GLY A 45 -0.68 -12.24 22.37
N LEU A 46 -0.66 -11.45 21.28
CA LEU A 46 -1.78 -11.27 20.36
C LEU A 46 -1.53 -11.99 19.03
N THR A 47 -2.60 -12.51 18.44
CA THR A 47 -2.57 -13.09 17.10
C THR A 47 -3.60 -12.40 16.22
N LEU A 48 -3.27 -12.23 14.95
CA LEU A 48 -4.20 -11.78 13.92
C LEU A 48 -5.12 -12.96 13.57
N VAL A 49 -6.43 -12.74 13.68
CA VAL A 49 -7.45 -13.79 13.47
C VAL A 49 -7.72 -13.99 11.99
N ASP A 50 -7.90 -12.89 11.28
CA ASP A 50 -8.25 -12.89 9.86
C ASP A 50 -7.53 -11.71 9.18
N ALA A 51 -6.39 -12.01 8.58
CA ALA A 51 -5.56 -11.01 7.91
C ALA A 51 -6.22 -10.48 6.63
N HIS A 52 -6.89 -11.36 5.89
CA HIS A 52 -7.54 -10.98 4.63
C HIS A 52 -8.72 -10.02 4.89
N ARG A 53 -9.61 -10.38 5.82
CA ARG A 53 -10.72 -9.51 6.21
C ARG A 53 -10.23 -8.15 6.75
N LEU A 54 -9.11 -8.13 7.49
CA LEU A 54 -8.53 -6.86 7.95
C LEU A 54 -7.99 -6.05 6.77
N ALA A 55 -7.33 -6.69 5.80
CA ALA A 55 -6.84 -6.04 4.59
C ALA A 55 -7.98 -5.42 3.77
N GLU A 56 -9.07 -6.14 3.56
CA GLU A 56 -10.28 -5.64 2.89
C GLU A 56 -10.88 -4.43 3.63
N ALA A 57 -11.08 -4.53 4.96
CA ALA A 57 -11.62 -3.44 5.77
C ALA A 57 -10.71 -2.20 5.72
N TRP A 58 -9.38 -2.40 5.72
CA TRP A 58 -8.43 -1.31 5.56
C TRP A 58 -8.51 -0.69 4.16
N ALA A 59 -8.54 -1.50 3.10
CA ALA A 59 -8.60 -1.03 1.72
C ALA A 59 -9.84 -0.17 1.44
N VAL A 60 -10.97 -0.49 2.04
CA VAL A 60 -12.20 0.32 1.95
C VAL A 60 -12.07 1.64 2.73
N SER A 61 -11.40 1.62 3.88
CA SER A 61 -11.30 2.80 4.76
C SER A 61 -10.22 3.79 4.31
N TYR A 62 -9.13 3.29 3.74
CA TYR A 62 -7.96 4.05 3.33
C TYR A 62 -8.27 5.21 2.38
N PRO A 63 -9.02 5.01 1.27
CA PRO A 63 -9.34 6.09 0.33
C PRO A 63 -10.14 7.23 0.95
N LEU A 64 -10.94 6.92 1.97
CA LEU A 64 -11.85 7.87 2.61
C LEU A 64 -11.17 8.65 3.75
N ARG A 65 -10.20 8.05 4.44
CA ARG A 65 -9.65 8.59 5.69
C ARG A 65 -8.23 9.09 5.57
N LEU A 66 -7.34 8.30 4.98
CA LEU A 66 -5.92 8.61 4.96
C LEU A 66 -5.48 9.22 3.64
N ARG A 67 -5.86 8.61 2.53
CA ARG A 67 -5.40 8.98 1.19
C ARG A 67 -5.58 10.45 0.85
N PRO A 68 -6.71 11.13 1.14
CA PRO A 68 -6.90 12.54 0.81
C PRO A 68 -5.85 13.47 1.43
N ASN A 69 -5.31 13.10 2.61
CA ASN A 69 -4.28 13.87 3.31
C ASN A 69 -2.87 13.65 2.75
N LEU A 70 -2.69 12.66 1.89
CA LEU A 70 -1.41 12.30 1.29
C LEU A 70 -1.23 12.89 -0.10
N VAL A 71 -2.31 13.24 -0.79
CA VAL A 71 -2.28 13.76 -2.16
C VAL A 71 -1.48 15.07 -2.22
N VAL A 72 -0.46 15.09 -3.07
CA VAL A 72 0.34 16.27 -3.40
C VAL A 72 -0.28 17.01 -4.58
N GLY A 73 -0.72 16.27 -5.59
CA GLY A 73 -1.39 16.81 -6.76
C GLY A 73 -1.42 15.83 -7.93
N ARG A 74 -2.05 16.30 -9.03
CA ARG A 74 -2.05 15.64 -10.31
C ARG A 74 -1.18 16.38 -11.31
N PHE A 75 -0.61 15.63 -12.23
CA PHE A 75 0.41 16.14 -13.16
C PHE A 75 0.26 15.48 -14.53
N GLN A 76 0.65 16.24 -15.55
CA GLN A 76 0.88 15.72 -16.88
C GLN A 76 2.34 15.30 -17.04
N ALA A 77 2.56 14.10 -17.57
CA ALA A 77 3.88 13.61 -17.92
C ALA A 77 4.41 14.27 -19.19
N PRO A 78 5.75 14.39 -19.38
CA PRO A 78 6.36 15.05 -20.52
C PRO A 78 6.16 14.31 -21.86
N ALA A 79 5.98 12.98 -21.81
CA ALA A 79 5.79 12.13 -22.97
C ALA A 79 4.93 10.91 -22.62
N PRO A 80 4.19 10.30 -23.56
CA PRO A 80 3.34 9.14 -23.31
C PRO A 80 4.10 7.89 -22.82
N ASP A 81 5.35 7.74 -23.20
CA ASP A 81 6.19 6.59 -22.90
C ASP A 81 7.14 6.80 -21.69
N TRP A 82 6.98 7.93 -20.98
CA TRP A 82 7.85 8.28 -19.85
C TRP A 82 7.91 7.19 -18.76
N LEU A 83 6.82 6.43 -18.56
CA LEU A 83 6.76 5.31 -17.61
C LEU A 83 7.85 4.25 -17.85
N LYS A 84 8.19 4.00 -19.12
CA LYS A 84 9.20 2.99 -19.48
C LYS A 84 10.60 3.40 -19.09
N ALA A 85 10.87 4.71 -19.07
CA ALA A 85 12.16 5.29 -18.76
C ALA A 85 12.27 5.81 -17.32
N ALA A 86 11.18 5.83 -16.56
CA ALA A 86 11.12 6.42 -15.24
C ALA A 86 11.71 5.48 -14.18
N ASP A 87 12.92 5.77 -13.74
CA ASP A 87 13.54 5.14 -12.58
C ASP A 87 13.26 5.96 -11.31
N LEU A 88 12.33 5.45 -10.48
CA LEU A 88 11.91 6.10 -9.24
C LEU A 88 12.89 5.91 -8.08
N SER A 89 13.82 4.95 -8.15
CA SER A 89 14.76 4.65 -7.08
C SER A 89 15.63 5.86 -6.73
N LEU A 90 15.94 6.68 -7.74
CA LEU A 90 16.79 7.86 -7.63
C LEU A 90 16.13 9.06 -6.91
N CYS A 91 14.82 9.01 -6.67
CA CYS A 91 14.10 10.07 -5.97
C CYS A 91 13.27 9.56 -4.79
N GLY A 92 13.52 8.33 -4.34
CA GLY A 92 12.85 7.74 -3.19
C GLY A 92 11.34 7.64 -3.38
N ALA A 93 10.90 7.24 -4.57
CA ALA A 93 9.49 7.05 -4.87
C ALA A 93 9.19 5.62 -5.33
N GLN A 94 7.94 5.21 -5.18
CA GLN A 94 7.45 3.88 -5.53
C GLN A 94 6.16 3.97 -6.35
N TRP A 95 5.99 3.02 -7.26
CA TRP A 95 4.78 2.87 -8.05
C TRP A 95 3.64 2.27 -7.23
N SER A 96 2.43 2.75 -7.46
CA SER A 96 1.19 2.20 -6.92
C SER A 96 0.16 1.95 -8.03
N SER A 97 -1.04 1.54 -7.64
CA SER A 97 -2.20 1.39 -8.52
C SER A 97 -1.87 0.56 -9.77
N GLU A 98 -2.25 1.04 -10.96
CA GLU A 98 -2.13 0.35 -12.24
C GLU A 98 -0.68 -0.05 -12.59
N VAL A 99 0.29 0.84 -12.37
CA VAL A 99 1.69 0.54 -12.68
C VAL A 99 2.25 -0.54 -11.74
N ALA A 100 1.89 -0.50 -10.46
CA ALA A 100 2.26 -1.56 -9.53
C ALA A 100 1.62 -2.90 -9.92
N ALA A 101 0.36 -2.91 -10.36
CA ALA A 101 -0.29 -4.12 -10.85
C ALA A 101 0.48 -4.73 -12.01
N VAL A 102 0.89 -3.93 -13.01
CA VAL A 102 1.72 -4.40 -14.14
C VAL A 102 3.02 -5.03 -13.67
N LEU A 103 3.74 -4.37 -12.76
CA LEU A 103 5.03 -4.85 -12.27
C LEU A 103 4.89 -6.14 -11.45
N LEU A 104 3.80 -6.30 -10.72
CA LEU A 104 3.56 -7.43 -9.83
C LEU A 104 2.87 -8.62 -10.52
N THR A 105 2.07 -8.41 -11.58
CA THR A 105 1.29 -9.48 -12.25
C THR A 105 1.64 -9.69 -13.72
N GLN A 106 2.18 -8.66 -14.40
CA GLN A 106 2.52 -8.65 -15.83
C GLN A 106 1.31 -8.77 -16.78
N GLU A 107 0.11 -8.52 -16.30
CA GLU A 107 -1.14 -8.80 -17.05
C GLU A 107 -1.96 -7.55 -17.40
N TYR A 108 -1.43 -6.35 -17.17
CA TYR A 108 -2.20 -5.12 -17.29
C TYR A 108 -1.47 -4.03 -18.08
N GLY A 109 -2.21 -3.13 -18.74
CA GLY A 109 -1.66 -1.94 -19.40
C GLY A 109 -2.13 -0.69 -18.67
N PRO A 110 -1.24 0.08 -17.99
CA PRO A 110 -1.64 1.22 -17.18
C PRO A 110 -2.12 2.38 -18.06
N ALA A 111 -3.25 2.99 -17.70
CA ALA A 111 -3.74 4.24 -18.28
C ALA A 111 -3.27 5.45 -17.47
N THR A 112 -3.11 5.27 -16.16
CA THR A 112 -2.67 6.29 -15.22
C THR A 112 -1.47 5.81 -14.40
N ALA A 113 -0.79 6.75 -13.76
CA ALA A 113 0.34 6.45 -12.88
C ALA A 113 0.12 7.07 -11.51
N THR A 114 0.17 6.25 -10.47
CA THR A 114 0.15 6.70 -9.08
C THR A 114 1.51 6.47 -8.44
N LEU A 115 2.05 7.49 -7.78
CA LEU A 115 3.39 7.52 -7.19
C LEU A 115 3.32 7.90 -5.72
N TYR A 116 4.09 7.21 -4.88
CA TYR A 116 4.34 7.60 -3.49
C TYR A 116 5.79 8.02 -3.31
N ALA A 117 5.99 9.26 -2.86
CA ALA A 117 7.31 9.79 -2.52
C ALA A 117 7.57 9.66 -1.02
N SER A 118 8.66 8.99 -0.63
CA SER A 118 9.14 8.91 0.76
C SER A 118 10.00 10.12 1.16
N GLY A 119 10.51 10.86 0.17
CA GLY A 119 11.25 12.11 0.34
C GLY A 119 10.45 13.35 -0.04
N ASP A 120 11.15 14.40 -0.51
CA ASP A 120 10.51 15.62 -1.00
C ASP A 120 9.78 15.35 -2.33
N PRO A 121 8.45 15.51 -2.41
CA PRO A 121 7.71 15.34 -3.66
C PRO A 121 8.18 16.26 -4.80
N LYS A 122 8.75 17.44 -4.48
CA LYS A 122 9.29 18.36 -5.49
C LYS A 122 10.46 17.74 -6.25
N ALA A 123 11.22 16.85 -5.60
CA ALA A 123 12.32 16.13 -6.28
C ALA A 123 11.78 15.22 -7.39
N VAL A 124 10.65 14.53 -7.15
CA VAL A 124 9.96 13.71 -8.16
C VAL A 124 9.48 14.57 -9.31
N VAL A 125 8.76 15.67 -9.01
CA VAL A 125 8.22 16.60 -10.01
C VAL A 125 9.33 17.17 -10.88
N GLY A 126 10.43 17.65 -10.28
CA GLY A 126 11.56 18.25 -10.99
C GLY A 126 12.30 17.24 -11.86
N ARG A 127 12.59 16.04 -11.31
CA ARG A 127 13.33 15.00 -12.01
C ARG A 127 12.61 14.51 -13.27
N PHE A 128 11.32 14.29 -13.19
CA PHE A 128 10.54 13.80 -14.32
C PHE A 128 9.87 14.91 -15.12
N ARG A 129 10.14 16.19 -14.81
CA ARG A 129 9.59 17.36 -15.50
C ARG A 129 8.06 17.30 -15.58
N LEU A 130 7.43 16.84 -14.51
CA LEU A 130 5.97 16.77 -14.43
C LEU A 130 5.39 18.19 -14.37
N LYS A 131 4.33 18.43 -15.16
CA LYS A 131 3.61 19.71 -15.16
C LYS A 131 2.33 19.56 -14.36
N ALA A 132 2.07 20.47 -13.43
CA ALA A 132 0.83 20.47 -12.66
C ALA A 132 -0.38 20.57 -13.61
N ASP A 133 -1.30 19.62 -13.49
CA ASP A 133 -2.50 19.50 -14.30
C ASP A 133 -3.55 18.71 -13.52
N PRO A 134 -4.70 19.30 -13.14
CA PRO A 134 -5.76 18.59 -12.43
C PRO A 134 -6.30 17.37 -13.15
N GLU A 135 -6.27 17.37 -14.50
CA GLU A 135 -6.71 16.27 -15.37
C GLU A 135 -5.55 15.36 -15.80
N GLY A 136 -4.37 15.62 -15.25
CA GLY A 136 -3.16 14.86 -15.62
C GLY A 136 -3.25 13.39 -15.22
N SER A 137 -2.57 12.54 -16.00
CA SER A 137 -2.55 11.09 -15.82
C SER A 137 -1.62 10.60 -14.72
N VAL A 138 -0.87 11.48 -14.08
CA VAL A 138 0.08 11.16 -13.01
C VAL A 138 -0.40 11.73 -11.69
N GLU A 139 -0.63 10.90 -10.69
CA GLU A 139 -0.98 11.33 -9.34
C GLU A 139 0.18 11.07 -8.39
N LEU A 140 0.57 12.09 -7.63
CA LEU A 140 1.67 12.04 -6.66
C LEU A 140 1.13 12.18 -5.24
N LEU A 141 1.56 11.25 -4.37
CA LEU A 141 1.22 11.21 -2.96
C LEU A 141 2.50 11.18 -2.09
N LYS A 142 2.35 11.55 -0.82
CA LYS A 142 3.39 11.36 0.19
C LYS A 142 3.29 9.95 0.76
N ALA A 143 4.42 9.24 0.86
CA ALA A 143 4.47 7.99 1.60
C ALA A 143 4.26 8.26 3.10
N PHE A 144 3.54 7.38 3.77
CA PHE A 144 3.28 7.41 5.21
C PHE A 144 3.97 6.25 5.95
N TRP A 145 4.83 5.52 5.25
CA TRP A 145 5.65 4.43 5.78
C TRP A 145 7.11 4.62 5.42
N ASP A 146 7.99 3.89 6.09
CA ASP A 146 9.40 3.77 5.72
C ASP A 146 9.59 2.52 4.85
N PRO A 147 9.99 2.64 3.58
CA PRO A 147 10.20 1.50 2.70
C PRO A 147 11.45 0.67 3.04
N SER A 148 12.42 1.23 3.77
CA SER A 148 13.74 0.61 3.99
C SER A 148 13.71 -0.69 4.80
N GLY A 149 12.64 -0.94 5.55
CA GLY A 149 12.46 -2.16 6.37
C GLY A 149 11.49 -3.17 5.79
N LEU A 150 10.94 -2.93 4.60
CA LEU A 150 9.92 -3.78 4.00
C LEU A 150 10.55 -4.78 3.01
N ASP A 151 10.15 -6.05 3.17
CA ASP A 151 10.44 -7.12 2.21
C ASP A 151 9.34 -7.12 1.14
N LEU A 152 9.51 -6.33 0.09
CA LEU A 152 8.53 -6.15 -0.98
C LEU A 152 8.77 -7.16 -2.12
N PRO A 153 7.71 -7.64 -2.78
CA PRO A 153 7.83 -8.50 -3.97
C PRO A 153 8.61 -7.84 -5.11
N ASP A 154 8.44 -6.53 -5.26
CA ASP A 154 9.22 -5.67 -6.15
C ASP A 154 9.53 -4.35 -5.41
N PRO A 155 10.80 -3.98 -5.21
CA PRO A 155 11.17 -2.77 -4.47
C PRO A 155 10.73 -1.47 -5.15
N ARG A 156 10.40 -1.52 -6.43
CA ARG A 156 9.88 -0.38 -7.19
C ARG A 156 8.43 -0.05 -6.86
N THR A 157 7.72 -0.97 -6.22
CA THR A 157 6.29 -0.83 -5.91
C THR A 157 6.05 -0.58 -4.43
N VAL A 158 4.92 0.04 -4.13
CA VAL A 158 4.37 0.08 -2.77
C VAL A 158 3.97 -1.33 -2.30
N PRO A 159 3.69 -1.55 -1.00
CA PRO A 159 3.12 -2.82 -0.54
C PRO A 159 1.89 -3.22 -1.34
N PRO A 160 1.72 -4.51 -1.71
CA PRO A 160 0.60 -4.99 -2.53
C PRO A 160 -0.79 -4.57 -2.01
N LEU A 161 -0.99 -4.53 -0.70
CA LEU A 161 -2.23 -4.06 -0.09
C LEU A 161 -2.54 -2.59 -0.43
N LEU A 162 -1.52 -1.73 -0.47
CA LEU A 162 -1.72 -0.32 -0.81
C LEU A 162 -2.02 -0.16 -2.31
N ALA A 163 -1.32 -0.92 -3.17
CA ALA A 163 -1.61 -0.94 -4.61
C ALA A 163 -3.04 -1.43 -4.89
N TYR A 164 -3.48 -2.46 -4.18
CA TYR A 164 -4.85 -2.98 -4.22
C TYR A 164 -5.89 -1.91 -3.84
N ALA A 165 -5.67 -1.21 -2.72
CA ALA A 165 -6.57 -0.16 -2.26
C ALA A 165 -6.65 1.03 -3.24
N ASP A 166 -5.52 1.41 -3.84
CA ASP A 166 -5.48 2.47 -4.85
C ASP A 166 -6.20 2.06 -6.15
N LEU A 167 -6.10 0.79 -6.57
CA LEU A 167 -6.87 0.27 -7.72
C LEU A 167 -8.37 0.33 -7.47
N LEU A 168 -8.82 -0.12 -6.29
CA LEU A 168 -10.24 -0.04 -5.93
C LEU A 168 -10.74 1.42 -5.92
N ASN A 169 -9.90 2.36 -5.52
CA ASN A 169 -10.25 3.78 -5.47
C ASN A 169 -10.44 4.41 -6.86
N LEU A 170 -9.93 3.81 -7.94
CA LEU A 170 -10.14 4.33 -9.29
C LEU A 170 -11.60 4.21 -9.75
N GLY A 171 -12.35 3.24 -9.22
CA GLY A 171 -13.75 3.01 -9.60
C GLY A 171 -13.91 2.51 -11.04
N ASP A 172 -12.84 2.08 -11.69
CA ASP A 172 -12.83 1.56 -13.05
C ASP A 172 -12.95 0.02 -13.03
N PRO A 173 -13.83 -0.60 -13.83
CA PRO A 173 -13.94 -2.06 -13.93
C PRO A 173 -12.63 -2.77 -14.27
N ARG A 174 -11.77 -2.18 -15.12
CA ARG A 174 -10.46 -2.75 -15.46
C ARG A 174 -9.53 -2.74 -14.24
N ALA A 175 -9.51 -1.64 -13.48
CA ALA A 175 -8.74 -1.55 -12.25
C ALA A 175 -9.23 -2.55 -11.19
N ALA A 176 -10.54 -2.81 -11.12
CA ALA A 176 -11.11 -3.83 -10.23
C ALA A 176 -10.62 -5.25 -10.59
N VAL A 177 -10.49 -5.58 -11.88
CA VAL A 177 -9.89 -6.86 -12.31
C VAL A 177 -8.43 -6.95 -11.88
N ALA A 178 -7.65 -5.90 -12.09
CA ALA A 178 -6.25 -5.85 -11.66
C ALA A 178 -6.10 -5.96 -10.12
N ALA A 179 -7.03 -5.37 -9.36
CA ALA A 179 -7.11 -5.54 -7.91
C ALA A 179 -7.36 -7.00 -7.53
N GLY A 180 -8.25 -7.70 -8.24
CA GLY A 180 -8.50 -9.13 -8.04
C GLY A 180 -7.23 -9.98 -8.19
N TRP A 181 -6.41 -9.73 -9.19
CA TRP A 181 -5.12 -10.43 -9.36
C TRP A 181 -4.14 -10.18 -8.21
N LEU A 182 -4.09 -8.93 -7.68
CA LEU A 182 -3.27 -8.63 -6.51
C LEU A 182 -3.79 -9.32 -5.25
N ASP A 183 -5.11 -9.37 -5.09
CA ASP A 183 -5.75 -10.05 -3.97
C ASP A 183 -5.42 -11.55 -3.98
N GLU A 184 -5.69 -12.24 -5.07
CA GLU A 184 -5.43 -13.67 -5.22
C GLU A 184 -3.95 -14.02 -5.00
N ARG A 185 -3.04 -13.18 -5.46
CA ARG A 185 -1.60 -13.48 -5.42
C ARG A 185 -0.94 -13.13 -4.10
N TYR A 186 -1.38 -12.07 -3.42
CA TYR A 186 -0.67 -11.50 -2.28
C TYR A 186 -1.47 -11.36 -1.00
N LEU A 187 -2.79 -11.26 -1.06
CA LEU A 187 -3.65 -10.94 0.09
C LEU A 187 -4.51 -12.10 0.52
N ALA A 188 -5.07 -12.86 -0.42
CA ALA A 188 -5.91 -14.01 -0.13
C ALA A 188 -5.15 -15.07 0.68
N PRO A 189 -5.81 -15.77 1.62
CA PRO A 189 -5.19 -16.88 2.31
C PRO A 189 -4.82 -17.96 1.29
N PRO A 190 -3.71 -18.70 1.51
CA PRO A 190 -3.33 -19.79 0.62
C PRO A 190 -4.49 -20.77 0.51
N SER A 191 -4.96 -21.01 -0.73
CA SER A 191 -5.97 -22.02 -0.99
C SER A 191 -5.35 -23.38 -0.64
N PHE A 192 -5.82 -24.02 0.41
CA PHE A 192 -5.49 -25.42 0.64
C PHE A 192 -6.18 -26.23 -0.46
N PRO A 193 -5.46 -27.04 -1.20
CA PRO A 193 -6.11 -28.01 -2.08
C PRO A 193 -7.01 -28.94 -1.24
N PRO A 194 -8.16 -29.32 -1.76
CA PRO A 194 -9.08 -30.20 -1.07
C PRO A 194 -8.47 -31.57 -0.77
#